data_791db02aea73b00836e59a8a604d4831
#
_entry.id   791db02aea73b00836e59a8a604d4831
#
_cell.length_a   1.000
_cell.length_b   1.000
_cell.length_c   1.000
_cell.angle_alpha   90.00
_cell.angle_beta   90.00
_cell.angle_gamma   90.00
#
_symmetry.space_group_name_H-M   'P 1'
#
loop_
_entity.id
_entity.type
_entity.pdbx_description
1 polymer ?
#
loop_
_entity_poly.entity_id
_entity_poly.type
_entity_poly.pdbx_seq_one_letter_code
_entity_poly.pdbx_strand_id
1 'polypeptide(L)'
;MTANPERAREAARTLLRDFGVKAVPVPVERIIKARNIVLQYAPLEEDLSGMAYIKDSVGIIGVNALHHPNRQRFSAAHELGHHVLHAHEIGKAIHVDKGFRVLLRDDVTSQGIDPLEIEANAFASELLMPRDFLMSALDAEGLDIEDEAGIEALARKFRVSASAMRYRLAGRF
;
A
#
# COMPACT_ATOMS: atom_id res chain seq x y z
N MET A 1 -8.67 -20.03 -1.01
CA MET A 1 -9.13 -18.91 -1.84
C MET A 1 -7.94 -18.46 -2.67
N THR A 2 -8.11 -18.16 -3.95
CA THR A 2 -6.98 -17.70 -4.79
C THR A 2 -6.95 -16.17 -4.76
N ALA A 3 -5.77 -15.56 -4.57
CA ALA A 3 -5.62 -14.12 -4.59
C ALA A 3 -6.04 -13.51 -5.93
N ASN A 4 -6.66 -12.33 -5.89
CA ASN A 4 -7.02 -11.57 -7.08
C ASN A 4 -6.43 -10.15 -7.01
N PRO A 5 -5.13 -9.98 -7.35
CA PRO A 5 -4.45 -8.69 -7.29
C PRO A 5 -5.07 -7.63 -8.19
N GLU A 6 -5.67 -8.02 -9.34
CA GLU A 6 -6.30 -7.05 -10.23
C GLU A 6 -7.58 -6.45 -9.64
N ARG A 7 -8.39 -7.26 -8.97
CA ARG A 7 -9.53 -6.76 -8.19
C ARG A 7 -9.08 -5.75 -7.13
N ALA A 8 -7.96 -6.03 -6.48
CA ALA A 8 -7.41 -5.14 -5.46
C ALA A 8 -6.92 -3.81 -6.05
N ARG A 9 -6.24 -3.85 -7.19
CA ARG A 9 -5.85 -2.62 -7.93
C ARG A 9 -7.06 -1.81 -8.38
N GLU A 10 -8.10 -2.46 -8.91
CA GLU A 10 -9.32 -1.74 -9.33
C GLU A 10 -10.04 -1.09 -8.15
N ALA A 11 -10.06 -1.73 -6.99
CA ALA A 11 -10.59 -1.12 -5.76
C ALA A 11 -9.80 0.14 -5.37
N ALA A 12 -8.47 0.11 -5.48
CA ALA A 12 -7.63 1.28 -5.22
C ALA A 12 -7.90 2.43 -6.24
N ARG A 13 -8.00 2.11 -7.53
CA ARG A 13 -8.34 3.09 -8.59
C ARG A 13 -9.71 3.72 -8.35
N THR A 14 -10.69 2.91 -7.97
CA THR A 14 -12.02 3.40 -7.62
C THR A 14 -11.96 4.37 -6.46
N LEU A 15 -11.23 4.01 -5.40
CA LEU A 15 -11.06 4.87 -4.23
C LEU A 15 -10.39 6.20 -4.58
N LEU A 16 -9.37 6.19 -5.45
CA LEU A 16 -8.70 7.41 -5.94
C LEU A 16 -9.66 8.32 -6.71
N ARG A 17 -10.51 7.74 -7.58
CA ARG A 17 -11.53 8.47 -8.35
C ARG A 17 -12.58 9.09 -7.42
N ASP A 18 -13.14 8.29 -6.52
CA ASP A 18 -14.18 8.72 -5.58
C ASP A 18 -13.69 9.85 -4.66
N PHE A 19 -12.41 9.81 -4.30
CA PHE A 19 -11.78 10.85 -3.49
C PHE A 19 -11.32 12.07 -4.29
N GLY A 20 -11.38 12.00 -5.61
CA GLY A 20 -10.97 13.07 -6.52
C GLY A 20 -9.48 13.38 -6.43
N VAL A 21 -8.63 12.36 -6.26
CA VAL A 21 -7.16 12.53 -6.22
C VAL A 21 -6.67 12.95 -7.60
N LYS A 22 -5.99 14.10 -7.69
CA LYS A 22 -5.51 14.68 -8.96
C LYS A 22 -3.99 14.80 -9.06
N ALA A 23 -3.27 14.47 -8.00
CA ALA A 23 -1.81 14.60 -7.94
C ALA A 23 -1.21 13.65 -6.90
N VAL A 24 0.11 13.43 -7.02
CA VAL A 24 0.91 12.70 -6.04
C VAL A 24 1.74 13.70 -5.20
N PRO A 25 2.09 13.35 -3.98
CA PRO A 25 1.81 12.10 -3.28
C PRO A 25 0.33 11.98 -2.86
N VAL A 26 -0.24 10.77 -2.99
CA VAL A 26 -1.63 10.49 -2.60
C VAL A 26 -1.84 10.73 -1.10
N PRO A 27 -2.88 11.47 -0.69
CA PRO A 27 -3.13 11.82 0.72
C PRO A 27 -3.80 10.67 1.50
N VAL A 28 -3.06 9.57 1.73
CA VAL A 28 -3.58 8.33 2.35
C VAL A 28 -4.28 8.56 3.67
N GLU A 29 -3.68 9.35 4.56
CA GLU A 29 -4.26 9.64 5.89
C GLU A 29 -5.62 10.36 5.80
N ARG A 30 -5.76 11.27 4.82
CA ARG A 30 -7.04 11.95 4.57
C ARG A 30 -8.08 11.00 4.03
N ILE A 31 -7.69 10.05 3.17
CA ILE A 31 -8.56 9.00 2.63
C ILE A 31 -9.05 8.10 3.78
N ILE A 32 -8.14 7.63 4.63
CA ILE A 32 -8.48 6.80 5.80
C ILE A 32 -9.47 7.54 6.70
N LYS A 33 -9.19 8.80 7.05
CA LYS A 33 -10.07 9.61 7.90
C LYS A 33 -11.45 9.83 7.29
N ALA A 34 -11.53 10.08 5.99
CA ALA A 34 -12.81 10.31 5.30
C ALA A 34 -13.67 9.03 5.21
N ARG A 35 -13.08 7.87 5.39
CA ARG A 35 -13.78 6.59 5.53
C ARG A 35 -14.20 6.27 6.97
N ASN A 36 -14.08 7.23 7.89
CA ASN A 36 -14.35 7.05 9.32
C ASN A 36 -13.52 5.92 9.96
N ILE A 37 -12.30 5.70 9.47
CA ILE A 37 -11.34 4.78 10.04
C ILE A 37 -10.39 5.57 10.93
N VAL A 38 -10.15 5.09 12.15
CA VAL A 38 -9.20 5.68 13.09
C VAL A 38 -7.80 5.22 12.73
N LEU A 39 -6.91 6.17 12.41
CA LEU A 39 -5.50 5.90 12.18
C LEU A 39 -4.68 6.32 13.38
N GLN A 40 -3.88 5.41 13.93
CA GLN A 40 -3.02 5.63 15.07
C GLN A 40 -1.58 5.25 14.76
N TYR A 41 -0.65 6.09 15.19
CA TYR A 41 0.79 5.81 15.17
C TYR A 41 1.25 5.51 16.58
N ALA A 42 1.85 4.34 16.79
CA ALA A 42 2.37 3.92 18.08
C ALA A 42 3.68 3.13 17.89
N PRO A 43 4.59 3.14 18.88
CA PRO A 43 5.71 2.24 18.86
C PRO A 43 5.19 0.80 18.99
N LEU A 44 5.47 0.00 17.96
CA LEU A 44 5.15 -1.43 17.95
C LEU A 44 6.45 -2.24 18.01
N GLU A 45 6.34 -3.54 18.16
CA GLU A 45 7.48 -4.45 18.06
C GLU A 45 8.17 -4.29 16.69
N GLU A 46 9.49 -4.51 16.63
CA GLU A 46 10.31 -4.19 15.46
C GLU A 46 9.87 -4.93 14.19
N ASP A 47 9.34 -6.15 14.35
CA ASP A 47 8.84 -6.98 13.25
C ASP A 47 7.42 -6.60 12.81
N LEU A 48 6.71 -5.76 13.56
CA LEU A 48 5.36 -5.32 13.21
C LEU A 48 5.39 -4.01 12.43
N SER A 49 4.73 -3.97 11.29
CA SER A 49 4.59 -2.76 10.46
C SER A 49 3.26 -2.06 10.66
N GLY A 50 2.19 -2.82 10.83
CA GLY A 50 0.86 -2.30 11.01
C GLY A 50 -0.12 -3.34 11.53
N MET A 51 -1.34 -2.91 11.76
CA MET A 51 -2.47 -3.75 12.12
C MET A 51 -3.79 -3.14 11.67
N ALA A 52 -4.74 -3.99 11.30
CA ALA A 52 -6.11 -3.61 11.00
C ALA A 52 -7.12 -4.44 11.80
N TYR A 53 -8.12 -3.79 12.34
CA TYR A 53 -9.24 -4.46 13.00
C TYR A 53 -10.48 -3.56 13.06
N ILE A 54 -11.63 -4.18 13.39
CA ILE A 54 -12.88 -3.47 13.63
C ILE A 54 -13.28 -3.69 15.08
N LYS A 55 -13.51 -2.61 15.80
CA LYS A 55 -14.00 -2.63 17.18
C LYS A 55 -15.22 -1.72 17.32
N ASP A 56 -16.29 -2.25 17.88
CA ASP A 56 -17.54 -1.51 18.07
C ASP A 56 -18.03 -0.80 16.79
N SER A 57 -17.93 -1.51 15.65
CA SER A 57 -18.24 -1.01 14.31
C SER A 57 -17.34 0.14 13.81
N VAL A 58 -16.25 0.43 14.50
CA VAL A 58 -15.25 1.41 14.07
C VAL A 58 -14.02 0.71 13.52
N GLY A 59 -13.65 1.05 12.30
CA GLY A 59 -12.39 0.59 11.70
C GLY A 59 -11.19 1.26 12.37
N ILE A 60 -10.16 0.49 12.69
CA ILE A 60 -8.94 0.97 13.31
C ILE A 60 -7.74 0.46 12.52
N ILE A 61 -6.81 1.36 12.26
CA ILE A 61 -5.50 1.09 11.67
C ILE A 61 -4.44 1.57 12.66
N GLY A 62 -3.56 0.66 13.07
CA GLY A 62 -2.33 0.96 13.80
C GLY A 62 -1.12 0.90 12.87
N VAL A 63 -0.20 1.84 12.98
CA VAL A 63 1.05 1.89 12.20
C VAL A 63 2.23 2.06 13.14
N ASN A 64 3.30 1.32 12.88
CA ASN A 64 4.51 1.43 13.69
C ASN A 64 5.19 2.79 13.50
N ALA A 65 5.16 3.61 14.53
CA ALA A 65 5.74 4.95 14.55
C ALA A 65 7.29 4.94 14.47
N LEU A 66 7.94 3.82 14.75
CA LEU A 66 9.40 3.69 14.73
C LEU A 66 9.95 3.46 13.32
N HIS A 67 9.12 3.14 12.35
CA HIS A 67 9.54 2.93 10.98
C HIS A 67 9.73 4.26 10.22
N HIS A 68 10.55 4.21 9.16
CA HIS A 68 10.73 5.35 8.24
C HIS A 68 9.37 5.84 7.66
N PRO A 69 9.16 7.15 7.47
CA PRO A 69 7.88 7.71 7.01
C PRO A 69 7.32 7.07 5.73
N ASN A 70 8.15 6.73 4.76
CA ASN A 70 7.69 6.04 3.54
C ASN A 70 7.14 4.64 3.84
N ARG A 71 7.74 3.93 4.81
CA ARG A 71 7.25 2.63 5.27
C ARG A 71 5.94 2.77 6.04
N GLN A 72 5.84 3.79 6.91
CA GLN A 72 4.59 4.09 7.61
C GLN A 72 3.44 4.36 6.63
N ARG A 73 3.70 5.15 5.56
CA ARG A 73 2.70 5.40 4.51
C ARG A 73 2.26 4.13 3.80
N PHE A 74 3.22 3.27 3.48
CA PHE A 74 2.88 2.01 2.83
C PHE A 74 2.08 1.09 3.76
N SER A 75 2.46 0.97 5.04
CA SER A 75 1.69 0.23 6.04
C SER A 75 0.27 0.78 6.18
N ALA A 76 0.10 2.09 6.27
CA ALA A 76 -1.23 2.70 6.33
C ALA A 76 -2.09 2.37 5.08
N ALA A 77 -1.50 2.37 3.89
CA ALA A 77 -2.19 2.00 2.65
C ALA A 77 -2.52 0.50 2.59
N HIS A 78 -1.63 -0.35 3.08
CA HIS A 78 -1.81 -1.79 3.18
C HIS A 78 -2.98 -2.14 4.12
N GLU A 79 -2.96 -1.59 5.34
CA GLU A 79 -4.04 -1.80 6.31
C GLU A 79 -5.38 -1.22 5.82
N LEU A 80 -5.36 -0.11 5.06
CA LEU A 80 -6.55 0.37 4.37
C LEU A 80 -7.07 -0.64 3.35
N GLY A 81 -6.16 -1.34 2.65
CA GLY A 81 -6.49 -2.44 1.75
C GLY A 81 -7.29 -3.53 2.45
N HIS A 82 -6.89 -3.95 3.65
CA HIS A 82 -7.66 -4.91 4.45
C HIS A 82 -9.04 -4.38 4.83
N HIS A 83 -9.18 -3.11 5.20
CA HIS A 83 -10.50 -2.52 5.47
C HIS A 83 -11.41 -2.45 4.23
N VAL A 84 -10.84 -2.25 3.05
CA VAL A 84 -11.61 -2.13 1.79
C VAL A 84 -12.00 -3.51 1.23
N LEU A 85 -11.07 -4.47 1.29
CA LEU A 85 -11.20 -5.75 0.60
C LEU A 85 -11.62 -6.89 1.53
N HIS A 86 -11.21 -6.85 2.80
CA HIS A 86 -11.26 -7.96 3.75
C HIS A 86 -11.96 -7.57 5.06
N ALA A 87 -12.94 -6.66 5.01
CA ALA A 87 -13.64 -6.17 6.21
C ALA A 87 -14.26 -7.29 7.05
N HIS A 88 -14.68 -8.39 6.43
CA HIS A 88 -15.26 -9.53 7.12
C HIS A 88 -14.21 -10.29 7.95
N GLU A 89 -13.01 -10.44 7.41
CA GLU A 89 -11.90 -11.15 8.04
C GLU A 89 -11.37 -10.36 9.24
N ILE A 90 -11.09 -9.06 9.06
CA ILE A 90 -10.61 -8.18 10.13
C ILE A 90 -11.68 -7.84 11.17
N GLY A 91 -12.94 -8.07 10.87
CA GLY A 91 -14.04 -7.98 11.84
C GLY A 91 -14.10 -9.17 12.80
N LYS A 92 -13.47 -10.31 12.47
CA LYS A 92 -13.42 -11.50 13.30
C LYS A 92 -12.19 -11.60 14.18
N ALA A 93 -11.06 -11.07 13.69
CA ALA A 93 -9.77 -11.12 14.38
C ALA A 93 -8.93 -9.91 14.00
N ILE A 94 -8.02 -9.52 14.90
CA ILE A 94 -7.04 -8.48 14.60
C ILE A 94 -6.10 -9.03 13.53
N HIS A 95 -6.01 -8.33 12.41
CA HIS A 95 -4.98 -8.57 11.42
C HIS A 95 -3.68 -7.86 11.85
N VAL A 96 -2.55 -8.55 11.73
CA VAL A 96 -1.24 -8.02 12.14
C VAL A 96 -0.24 -8.27 11.02
N ASP A 97 0.26 -7.18 10.44
CA ASP A 97 1.31 -7.25 9.41
C ASP A 97 2.70 -7.35 10.06
N LYS A 98 3.37 -8.49 9.86
CA LYS A 98 4.74 -8.75 10.31
C LYS A 98 5.82 -8.32 9.32
N GLY A 99 5.51 -7.33 8.51
CA GLY A 99 6.49 -6.65 7.66
C GLY A 99 6.70 -7.21 6.27
N PHE A 100 7.20 -6.35 5.42
CA PHE A 100 7.37 -6.44 3.97
C PHE A 100 8.35 -7.50 3.45
N ARG A 101 8.56 -8.62 4.10
CA ARG A 101 9.45 -9.66 3.57
C ARG A 101 8.97 -10.29 2.27
N VAL A 102 7.71 -10.04 1.91
CA VAL A 102 7.05 -10.64 0.74
C VAL A 102 7.34 -9.90 -0.56
N LEU A 103 7.61 -8.58 -0.51
CA LEU A 103 7.83 -7.78 -1.73
C LEU A 103 9.23 -7.92 -2.35
N LEU A 104 10.18 -8.54 -1.64
CA LEU A 104 11.58 -8.63 -2.08
C LEU A 104 12.03 -10.04 -2.46
N ARG A 105 11.12 -11.02 -2.52
CA ARG A 105 11.46 -12.37 -2.96
C ARG A 105 10.91 -12.62 -4.35
N ASP A 106 11.81 -12.82 -5.30
CA ASP A 106 11.55 -13.28 -6.68
C ASP A 106 10.89 -14.67 -6.75
N ASP A 107 10.68 -15.33 -5.62
CA ASP A 107 10.05 -16.65 -5.52
C ASP A 107 8.58 -16.53 -5.09
N VAL A 108 7.72 -16.11 -6.01
CA VAL A 108 6.24 -16.24 -5.89
C VAL A 108 5.81 -17.71 -6.01
N THR A 109 6.76 -18.61 -6.16
CA THR A 109 6.49 -20.04 -6.26
C THR A 109 6.80 -20.71 -4.94
N SER A 110 5.73 -21.09 -4.29
CA SER A 110 5.66 -22.06 -3.20
C SER A 110 5.66 -21.53 -1.77
N GLN A 111 4.58 -21.88 -1.12
CA GLN A 111 4.38 -22.07 0.31
C GLN A 111 4.08 -20.85 1.17
N GLY A 112 2.79 -20.54 1.29
CA GLY A 112 2.26 -19.97 2.53
C GLY A 112 2.05 -18.46 2.57
N ILE A 113 2.08 -17.75 1.44
CA ILE A 113 1.68 -16.34 1.46
C ILE A 113 0.15 -16.29 1.44
N ASP A 114 -0.42 -15.64 2.45
CA ASP A 114 -1.86 -15.44 2.56
C ASP A 114 -2.37 -14.66 1.33
N PRO A 115 -3.37 -15.17 0.60
CA PRO A 115 -4.02 -14.44 -0.49
C PRO A 115 -4.47 -13.03 -0.11
N LEU A 116 -4.87 -12.81 1.13
CA LEU A 116 -5.28 -11.51 1.63
C LEU A 116 -4.12 -10.50 1.63
N GLU A 117 -2.91 -10.96 1.97
CA GLU A 117 -1.69 -10.15 1.94
C GLU A 117 -1.31 -9.73 0.52
N ILE A 118 -1.44 -10.66 -0.44
CA ILE A 118 -1.17 -10.37 -1.85
C ILE A 118 -2.12 -9.28 -2.35
N GLU A 119 -3.40 -9.37 -2.01
CA GLU A 119 -4.40 -8.38 -2.39
C GLU A 119 -4.15 -7.02 -1.71
N ALA A 120 -3.87 -7.01 -0.40
CA ALA A 120 -3.58 -5.78 0.34
C ALA A 120 -2.31 -5.08 -0.18
N ASN A 121 -1.27 -5.84 -0.53
CA ASN A 121 -0.06 -5.31 -1.15
C ASN A 121 -0.33 -4.73 -2.55
N ALA A 122 -1.11 -5.41 -3.39
CA ALA A 122 -1.51 -4.93 -4.70
C ALA A 122 -2.34 -3.64 -4.61
N PHE A 123 -3.26 -3.57 -3.65
CA PHE A 123 -4.04 -2.37 -3.34
C PHE A 123 -3.15 -1.20 -2.91
N ALA A 124 -2.26 -1.42 -1.94
CA ALA A 124 -1.36 -0.37 -1.43
C ALA A 124 -0.42 0.16 -2.51
N SER A 125 0.13 -0.73 -3.33
CA SER A 125 1.00 -0.37 -4.45
C SER A 125 0.27 0.49 -5.47
N GLU A 126 -0.94 0.12 -5.89
CA GLU A 126 -1.75 0.91 -6.82
C GLU A 126 -2.21 2.23 -6.20
N LEU A 127 -2.59 2.25 -4.91
CA LEU A 127 -3.03 3.45 -4.22
C LEU A 127 -1.92 4.50 -4.14
N LEU A 128 -0.70 4.10 -3.77
CA LEU A 128 0.42 5.01 -3.57
C LEU A 128 1.14 5.38 -4.87
N MET A 129 1.14 4.47 -5.83
CA MET A 129 1.80 4.61 -7.12
C MET A 129 0.79 4.34 -8.26
N PRO A 130 -0.25 5.19 -8.41
CA PRO A 130 -1.28 4.97 -9.41
C PRO A 130 -0.67 4.95 -10.81
N ARG A 131 -1.08 3.97 -11.61
CA ARG A 131 -0.54 3.75 -12.96
C ARG A 131 -0.53 5.03 -13.81
N ASP A 132 -1.65 5.73 -13.85
CA ASP A 132 -1.80 6.91 -14.72
C ASP A 132 -0.86 8.05 -14.32
N PHE A 133 -0.65 8.25 -13.01
CA PHE A 133 0.31 9.25 -12.51
C PHE A 133 1.76 8.83 -12.76
N LEU A 134 2.06 7.51 -12.68
CA LEU A 134 3.39 7.01 -13.02
C LEU A 134 3.69 7.21 -14.50
N MET A 135 2.77 6.82 -15.39
CA MET A 135 2.93 7.03 -16.83
C MET A 135 3.14 8.50 -17.15
N SER A 136 2.29 9.37 -16.59
CA SER A 136 2.42 10.82 -16.79
C SER A 136 3.76 11.38 -16.29
N ALA A 137 4.29 10.86 -15.19
CA ALA A 137 5.57 11.30 -14.64
C ALA A 137 6.75 10.82 -15.50
N LEU A 138 6.71 9.58 -15.99
CA LEU A 138 7.72 9.03 -16.90
C LEU A 138 7.77 9.83 -18.21
N ASP A 139 6.61 10.09 -18.81
CA ASP A 139 6.51 10.84 -20.07
C ASP A 139 6.99 12.29 -19.91
N ALA A 140 6.58 12.97 -18.82
CA ALA A 140 6.90 14.37 -18.60
C ALA A 140 8.37 14.64 -18.26
N GLU A 141 9.02 13.71 -17.57
CA GLU A 141 10.39 13.88 -17.06
C GLU A 141 11.42 13.15 -17.94
N GLY A 142 10.95 12.37 -18.94
CA GLY A 142 11.85 11.58 -19.82
C GLY A 142 12.74 10.61 -19.03
N LEU A 143 12.24 10.11 -17.90
CA LEU A 143 13.02 9.29 -16.98
C LEU A 143 13.19 7.87 -17.56
N ASP A 144 14.42 7.39 -17.55
CA ASP A 144 14.71 6.01 -17.84
C ASP A 144 14.40 5.17 -16.59
N ILE A 145 13.53 4.17 -16.74
CA ILE A 145 13.20 3.22 -15.67
C ILE A 145 14.36 2.28 -15.31
N GLU A 146 15.39 2.23 -16.14
CA GLU A 146 16.61 1.47 -15.87
C GLU A 146 17.66 2.32 -15.13
N ASP A 147 17.48 3.64 -15.06
CA ASP A 147 18.38 4.54 -14.35
C ASP A 147 18.00 4.66 -12.86
N GLU A 148 18.95 4.35 -12.01
CA GLU A 148 18.79 4.41 -10.55
C GLU A 148 18.38 5.81 -10.07
N ALA A 149 18.96 6.86 -10.64
CA ALA A 149 18.62 8.23 -10.29
C ALA A 149 17.17 8.59 -10.66
N GLY A 150 16.67 8.08 -11.79
CA GLY A 150 15.29 8.22 -12.22
C GLY A 150 14.32 7.51 -11.26
N ILE A 151 14.65 6.28 -10.85
CA ILE A 151 13.86 5.52 -9.87
C ILE A 151 13.78 6.28 -8.53
N GLU A 152 14.92 6.79 -8.04
CA GLU A 152 14.94 7.56 -6.80
C GLU A 152 14.15 8.87 -6.89
N ALA A 153 14.20 9.57 -8.04
CA ALA A 153 13.42 10.77 -8.27
C ALA A 153 11.92 10.48 -8.21
N LEU A 154 11.46 9.43 -8.90
CA LEU A 154 10.08 8.96 -8.82
C LEU A 154 9.69 8.55 -7.40
N ALA A 155 10.52 7.79 -6.71
CA ALA A 155 10.27 7.36 -5.33
C ALA A 155 10.07 8.57 -4.40
N ARG A 156 10.92 9.60 -4.52
CA ARG A 156 10.75 10.87 -3.77
C ARG A 156 9.45 11.58 -4.12
N LYS A 157 9.11 11.70 -5.41
CA LYS A 157 7.89 12.35 -5.88
C LYS A 157 6.62 11.67 -5.34
N PHE A 158 6.60 10.35 -5.32
CA PHE A 158 5.48 9.56 -4.81
C PHE A 158 5.51 9.31 -3.29
N ARG A 159 6.62 9.68 -2.63
CA ARG A 159 6.87 9.44 -1.20
C ARG A 159 6.77 7.95 -0.83
N VAL A 160 7.47 7.12 -1.60
CA VAL A 160 7.64 5.69 -1.38
C VAL A 160 9.15 5.36 -1.31
N SER A 161 9.50 4.14 -0.92
CA SER A 161 10.90 3.70 -0.99
C SER A 161 11.33 3.43 -2.43
N ALA A 162 12.63 3.58 -2.73
CA ALA A 162 13.18 3.23 -4.04
C ALA A 162 12.94 1.76 -4.39
N SER A 163 13.02 0.87 -3.39
CA SER A 163 12.71 -0.56 -3.58
C SER A 163 11.25 -0.81 -3.96
N ALA A 164 10.30 -0.12 -3.33
CA ALA A 164 8.89 -0.22 -3.69
C ALA A 164 8.64 0.32 -5.11
N MET A 165 9.29 1.42 -5.49
CA MET A 165 9.20 1.97 -6.83
C MET A 165 9.78 1.00 -7.86
N ARG A 166 10.97 0.42 -7.62
CA ARG A 166 11.56 -0.61 -8.50
C ARG A 166 10.62 -1.78 -8.70
N TYR A 167 10.08 -2.31 -7.62
CA TYR A 167 9.14 -3.43 -7.70
C TYR A 167 7.91 -3.07 -8.55
N ARG A 168 7.37 -1.88 -8.34
CA ARG A 168 6.20 -1.37 -9.10
C ARG A 168 6.52 -1.27 -10.59
N LEU A 169 7.67 -0.72 -10.96
CA LEU A 169 8.12 -0.58 -12.35
C LEU A 169 8.43 -1.94 -13.00
N ALA A 170 9.08 -2.87 -12.28
CA ALA A 170 9.38 -4.21 -12.76
C ALA A 170 8.13 -5.05 -13.05
N GLY A 171 7.09 -4.91 -12.23
CA GLY A 171 5.79 -5.54 -12.46
C GLY A 171 4.99 -4.93 -13.61
N ARG A 172 5.55 -3.90 -14.26
CA ARG A 172 4.99 -3.14 -15.38
C ARG A 172 3.50 -2.81 -15.22
N PHE A 173 3.18 -2.25 -14.00
CA PHE A 173 1.87 -1.68 -13.65
C PHE A 173 0.74 -2.68 -13.44
#